data_4f67fe415ab6f4cb4b64269ffa3d2b90
#
_entry.id   4f67fe415ab6f4cb4b64269ffa3d2b90
#
_cell.length_a   1.000
_cell.length_b   1.000
_cell.length_c   1.000
_cell.angle_alpha   90.00
_cell.angle_beta   90.00
_cell.angle_gamma   90.00
#
_symmetry.space_group_name_H-M   'P 1'
#
loop_
_entity.id
_entity.type
_entity.pdbx_description
1 polymer ?
#
loop_
_entity_poly.entity_id
_entity_poly.type
_entity_poly.pdbx_seq_one_letter_code
_entity_poly.pdbx_strand_id
1 'polypeptide(L)'
;MKQFPTIMNNRIDYIEDRIWIQKKIQLQEYFNKLEPKHSIVSSLGIPLKYSGYFALIPSNLDLEAHLAQYPITDYMFVQDNRGIIRSVSKYGGIGSSLKFDPVRFIYILGLISSIPARNKDSITETGYVSINSKLIRNFFKDYLSYLDYLILTGVLETKGQYIQGKQSKGYRFTERYANAPLVRYDYPAFIQNTDNVASIQEEIYNKKTGNFVHNPILDFPYLSYWYSTKGLQIDEEAALTCAYQMMQDKISKGIQSWDINRDKSRNNLIKRKNPLTQYHAALYNINSIAIGDYKVSIDSNVHRLHSVITNLQKDYRRFLSYNGQKLVNVDICNSQPYLLCLLLNPSFWDKTSDIPLNIGMLSHNIQGMVQEEHLSEIYKYVLSLSACHDTALENYIKTASQGKVYEYMQEVINKRENVNLKRDDIKTMILTTLFSKNRFMPTYKKYFKQNFPQIYELIRLVKKENHETLACILQNIESEIILHRCCCQIWNISNHQVPVFTIHDSICTTIG
;
A
#
# COMPACT_ATOMS: atom_id res chain seq x y z
N MET A 1 1.19 -14.83 45.99
CA MET A 1 1.68 -15.06 44.61
C MET A 1 0.49 -14.91 43.64
N LYS A 2 0.43 -13.79 42.92
CA LYS A 2 -0.58 -13.62 41.88
C LYS A 2 -0.17 -14.51 40.70
N GLN A 3 -1.04 -15.44 40.29
CA GLN A 3 -0.82 -16.25 39.09
C GLN A 3 -0.86 -15.35 37.86
N PHE A 4 0.21 -15.33 37.08
CA PHE A 4 0.26 -14.64 35.81
C PHE A 4 -0.59 -15.41 34.80
N PRO A 5 -1.36 -14.73 33.95
CA PRO A 5 -2.13 -15.43 32.90
C PRO A 5 -1.17 -16.13 31.95
N THR A 6 -1.36 -17.43 31.81
CA THR A 6 -0.66 -18.25 30.83
C THR A 6 -1.10 -17.80 29.43
N ILE A 7 -0.16 -17.44 28.57
CA ILE A 7 -0.45 -17.18 27.16
C ILE A 7 -0.94 -18.47 26.53
N MET A 8 -2.24 -18.65 26.42
CA MET A 8 -2.83 -19.74 25.64
C MET A 8 -2.51 -19.51 24.17
N ASN A 9 -1.77 -20.43 23.58
CA ASN A 9 -1.64 -20.58 22.12
C ASN A 9 -2.97 -21.09 21.56
N ASN A 10 -3.95 -20.22 21.45
CA ASN A 10 -5.20 -20.56 20.79
C ASN A 10 -4.99 -20.47 19.28
N ARG A 11 -5.02 -21.60 18.61
CA ARG A 11 -5.38 -21.70 17.21
C ARG A 11 -6.82 -21.19 17.11
N ILE A 12 -6.99 -19.94 16.70
CA ILE A 12 -8.30 -19.40 16.38
C ILE A 12 -8.67 -19.93 15.00
N ASP A 13 -9.65 -20.82 14.95
CA ASP A 13 -10.17 -21.38 13.73
C ASP A 13 -10.97 -20.33 12.93
N TYR A 14 -10.99 -20.49 11.62
CA TYR A 14 -11.71 -19.68 10.63
C TYR A 14 -13.20 -19.42 10.99
N ILE A 15 -13.81 -20.29 11.78
CA ILE A 15 -15.18 -20.14 12.29
C ILE A 15 -15.27 -19.01 13.31
N GLU A 16 -14.26 -18.83 14.17
CA GLU A 16 -14.22 -17.76 15.16
C GLU A 16 -14.07 -16.38 14.52
N ASP A 17 -13.33 -16.26 13.40
CA ASP A 17 -13.25 -15.00 12.64
C ASP A 17 -14.62 -14.62 12.04
N ARG A 18 -15.45 -15.59 11.62
CA ARG A 18 -16.84 -15.33 11.16
C ARG A 18 -17.74 -14.87 12.30
N ILE A 19 -17.65 -15.49 13.46
CA ILE A 19 -18.42 -15.11 14.65
C ILE A 19 -17.97 -13.72 15.12
N TRP A 20 -16.68 -13.43 15.06
CA TRP A 20 -16.14 -12.13 15.37
C TRP A 20 -16.63 -11.02 14.40
N ILE A 21 -16.73 -11.29 13.10
CA ILE A 21 -17.33 -10.40 12.12
C ILE A 21 -18.82 -10.19 12.40
N GLN A 22 -19.58 -11.24 12.71
CA GLN A 22 -21.01 -11.14 13.01
C GLN A 22 -21.28 -10.35 14.30
N LYS A 23 -20.49 -10.55 15.35
CA LYS A 23 -20.62 -9.77 16.60
C LYS A 23 -20.36 -8.28 16.37
N LYS A 24 -19.53 -7.91 15.39
CA LYS A 24 -19.29 -6.50 15.02
C LYS A 24 -20.45 -5.85 14.28
N ILE A 25 -21.36 -6.60 13.68
CA ILE A 25 -22.58 -6.08 13.04
C ILE A 25 -23.50 -5.45 14.07
N GLN A 26 -23.47 -5.92 15.32
CA GLN A 26 -24.29 -5.37 16.42
C GLN A 26 -23.81 -4.01 16.95
N LEU A 27 -22.71 -3.48 16.43
CA LEU A 27 -22.08 -2.23 16.87
C LEU A 27 -22.64 -0.96 16.18
N GLN A 28 -23.62 -1.10 15.28
CA GLN A 28 -24.21 0.04 14.57
C GLN A 28 -24.71 1.13 15.52
N GLU A 29 -25.30 0.75 16.64
CA GLU A 29 -25.78 1.69 17.66
C GLU A 29 -24.66 2.40 18.41
N TYR A 30 -23.45 1.81 18.40
CA TYR A 30 -22.29 2.35 19.08
C TYR A 30 -21.63 3.49 18.30
N PHE A 31 -21.59 3.39 16.96
CA PHE A 31 -21.00 4.41 16.10
C PHE A 31 -21.76 5.74 16.16
N ASN A 32 -23.07 5.70 16.41
CA ASN A 32 -23.90 6.89 16.47
C ASN A 32 -23.80 7.67 17.81
N LYS A 33 -23.01 7.17 18.78
CA LYS A 33 -22.88 7.74 20.14
C LYS A 33 -21.47 8.22 20.47
N LEU A 34 -20.53 8.18 19.53
CA LEU A 34 -19.14 8.53 19.79
C LEU A 34 -18.90 10.02 19.63
N GLU A 35 -18.86 10.74 20.74
CA GLU A 35 -18.15 12.02 20.82
C GLU A 35 -16.63 11.77 20.81
N PRO A 36 -15.84 12.65 20.17
CA PRO A 36 -14.39 12.53 20.16
C PRO A 36 -13.85 12.66 21.59
N LYS A 37 -13.28 11.58 22.12
CA LYS A 37 -12.71 11.57 23.48
C LYS A 37 -11.25 12.00 23.50
N HIS A 38 -11.04 12.92 24.34
CA HIS A 38 -9.93 13.60 25.00
C HIS A 38 -8.48 13.13 24.78
N SER A 39 -7.65 14.16 24.66
CA SER A 39 -6.18 14.11 24.57
C SER A 39 -5.53 13.69 25.88
N ILE A 40 -4.67 12.69 25.81
CA ILE A 40 -3.69 12.42 26.88
C ILE A 40 -2.52 13.40 26.69
N VAL A 41 -2.22 14.19 27.69
CA VAL A 41 -1.10 15.12 27.65
C VAL A 41 0.17 14.41 28.12
N SER A 42 1.08 14.16 27.18
CA SER A 42 2.43 13.71 27.48
C SER A 42 3.44 14.81 27.20
N SER A 43 4.36 15.03 28.11
CA SER A 43 5.40 16.07 28.05
C SER A 43 6.68 15.63 27.34
N LEU A 44 6.72 14.42 26.77
CA LEU A 44 7.92 13.85 26.15
C LEU A 44 7.71 13.68 24.66
N GLY A 45 8.28 14.59 23.86
CA GLY A 45 8.13 14.60 22.42
C GLY A 45 8.89 13.49 21.69
N ILE A 46 8.15 12.58 21.02
CA ILE A 46 8.69 11.93 19.82
C ILE A 46 8.67 13.00 18.73
N PRO A 47 9.76 13.18 17.97
CA PRO A 47 9.74 14.09 16.84
C PRO A 47 8.59 13.75 15.88
N LEU A 48 7.66 14.68 15.66
CA LEU A 48 6.46 14.49 14.83
C LEU A 48 6.76 13.97 13.43
N LYS A 49 7.91 14.34 12.87
CA LYS A 49 8.35 13.85 11.56
C LYS A 49 8.42 12.32 11.44
N TYR A 50 8.48 11.62 12.56
CA TYR A 50 8.61 10.16 12.58
C TYR A 50 7.36 9.43 13.07
N SER A 51 6.56 10.03 13.94
CA SER A 51 5.45 9.35 14.62
C SER A 51 4.11 9.41 13.87
N GLY A 52 3.98 10.31 12.89
CA GLY A 52 2.67 10.69 12.34
C GLY A 52 1.94 11.62 13.29
N TYR A 53 0.74 12.06 12.89
CA TYR A 53 0.00 13.09 13.63
C TYR A 53 -1.17 12.54 14.42
N PHE A 54 -1.62 11.33 14.11
CA PHE A 54 -2.69 10.63 14.82
C PHE A 54 -2.48 9.11 14.79
N ALA A 55 -3.21 8.43 15.65
CA ALA A 55 -3.39 6.99 15.63
C ALA A 55 -4.88 6.65 15.58
N LEU A 56 -5.23 5.50 15.01
CA LEU A 56 -6.56 4.90 15.15
C LEU A 56 -6.44 3.78 16.18
N ILE A 57 -7.11 3.94 17.30
CA ILE A 57 -7.11 2.99 18.43
C ILE A 57 -8.55 2.60 18.78
N PRO A 58 -8.78 1.42 19.40
CA PRO A 58 -10.11 1.01 19.84
C PRO A 58 -10.75 2.03 20.81
N SER A 59 -12.00 2.38 20.58
CA SER A 59 -12.75 3.36 21.38
C SER A 59 -12.93 2.94 22.83
N ASN A 60 -12.90 1.64 23.12
CA ASN A 60 -13.01 1.07 24.46
C ASN A 60 -11.65 0.88 25.16
N LEU A 61 -10.55 1.33 24.55
CA LEU A 61 -9.21 1.33 25.14
C LEU A 61 -8.92 2.72 25.69
N ASP A 62 -9.21 2.91 26.98
CA ASP A 62 -8.70 4.04 27.76
C ASP A 62 -7.30 3.67 28.25
N LEU A 63 -6.27 4.26 27.65
CA LEU A 63 -4.88 3.90 27.94
C LEU A 63 -4.47 4.35 29.35
N GLU A 64 -4.96 5.48 29.86
CA GLU A 64 -4.67 5.95 31.20
C GLU A 64 -5.28 5.04 32.28
N ALA A 65 -6.56 4.73 32.11
CA ALA A 65 -7.24 3.78 32.99
C ALA A 65 -6.60 2.38 32.93
N HIS A 66 -6.15 1.96 31.75
CA HIS A 66 -5.45 0.68 31.55
C HIS A 66 -4.10 0.68 32.29
N LEU A 67 -3.30 1.74 32.18
CA LEU A 67 -2.02 1.87 32.89
C LEU A 67 -2.20 1.96 34.39
N ALA A 68 -3.29 2.55 34.86
CA ALA A 68 -3.63 2.60 36.30
C ALA A 68 -4.10 1.21 36.80
N GLN A 69 -4.88 0.49 36.02
CA GLN A 69 -5.36 -0.86 36.38
C GLN A 69 -4.24 -1.92 36.35
N TYR A 70 -3.29 -1.77 35.45
CA TYR A 70 -2.15 -2.67 35.26
C TYR A 70 -0.84 -1.91 35.45
N PRO A 71 -0.42 -1.62 36.70
CA PRO A 71 0.79 -0.86 36.96
C PRO A 71 2.01 -1.50 36.32
N ILE A 72 2.82 -0.69 35.66
CA ILE A 72 3.99 -1.16 34.89
C ILE A 72 4.96 -1.94 35.79
N THR A 73 5.08 -1.55 37.04
CA THR A 73 5.92 -2.23 38.03
C THR A 73 5.59 -3.71 38.18
N ASP A 74 4.33 -4.09 38.02
CA ASP A 74 3.88 -5.48 38.16
C ASP A 74 4.28 -6.35 36.94
N TYR A 75 4.65 -5.72 35.83
CA TYR A 75 5.00 -6.36 34.57
C TYR A 75 6.48 -6.22 34.19
N MET A 76 7.30 -5.72 35.08
CA MET A 76 8.75 -5.57 34.81
C MET A 76 9.47 -6.91 34.68
N PHE A 77 8.90 -8.00 35.20
CA PHE A 77 9.48 -9.33 35.14
C PHE A 77 8.44 -10.35 34.65
N VAL A 78 8.81 -11.15 33.66
CA VAL A 78 7.98 -12.24 33.14
C VAL A 78 8.74 -13.56 33.20
N GLN A 79 8.02 -14.62 33.52
CA GLN A 79 8.53 -15.96 33.38
C GLN A 79 8.28 -16.49 31.96
N ASP A 80 9.34 -16.88 31.27
CA ASP A 80 9.19 -17.49 29.95
C ASP A 80 8.71 -18.96 30.07
N ASN A 81 8.38 -19.59 28.91
CA ASN A 81 7.89 -20.98 28.84
C ASN A 81 8.86 -22.03 29.41
N ARG A 82 10.08 -21.61 29.78
CA ARG A 82 11.11 -22.46 30.42
C ARG A 82 11.25 -22.20 31.91
N GLY A 83 10.36 -21.37 32.47
CA GLY A 83 10.43 -20.99 33.87
C GLY A 83 11.46 -19.91 34.21
N ILE A 84 12.10 -19.31 33.19
CA ILE A 84 13.14 -18.28 33.42
C ILE A 84 12.47 -16.92 33.55
N ILE A 85 12.69 -16.27 34.68
CA ILE A 85 12.23 -14.89 34.93
C ILE A 85 13.13 -13.92 34.16
N ARG A 86 12.51 -13.13 33.26
CA ARG A 86 13.19 -12.11 32.47
C ARG A 86 12.62 -10.75 32.78
N SER A 87 13.47 -9.73 32.82
CA SER A 87 13.01 -8.34 32.81
C SER A 87 12.29 -8.06 31.49
N VAL A 88 11.09 -7.48 31.54
CA VAL A 88 10.37 -6.96 30.35
C VAL A 88 11.25 -5.93 29.64
N SER A 89 12.10 -5.25 30.41
CA SER A 89 13.13 -4.36 29.87
C SER A 89 14.44 -5.12 29.65
N LYS A 90 14.64 -5.64 28.45
CA LYS A 90 15.92 -6.25 28.05
C LYS A 90 17.12 -5.29 28.12
N TYR A 91 16.89 -3.99 28.26
CA TYR A 91 17.88 -2.93 28.13
C TYR A 91 17.92 -1.95 29.32
N GLY A 92 17.03 -2.10 30.30
CA GLY A 92 17.07 -1.34 31.55
C GLY A 92 17.89 -2.10 32.60
N GLY A 93 19.08 -1.63 32.89
CA GLY A 93 19.82 -2.15 34.04
C GLY A 93 18.98 -2.07 35.34
N ILE A 94 19.22 -2.97 36.27
CA ILE A 94 18.63 -2.95 37.62
C ILE A 94 18.81 -1.54 38.16
N GLY A 95 17.71 -0.79 38.33
CA GLY A 95 17.72 0.57 38.89
C GLY A 95 17.27 1.71 37.97
N SER A 96 17.05 1.50 36.65
CA SER A 96 16.42 2.52 35.83
C SER A 96 14.90 2.41 35.98
N SER A 97 14.25 3.41 36.56
CA SER A 97 12.80 3.58 36.50
C SER A 97 12.42 3.79 35.07
N LEU A 98 11.99 2.74 34.38
CA LEU A 98 11.40 2.83 33.05
C LEU A 98 10.11 3.65 33.15
N LYS A 99 10.20 4.93 32.83
CA LYS A 99 9.00 5.73 32.59
C LYS A 99 8.47 5.31 31.22
N PHE A 100 7.45 4.48 31.23
CA PHE A 100 6.72 4.20 29.98
C PHE A 100 6.04 5.48 29.52
N ASP A 101 6.33 5.84 28.26
CA ASP A 101 5.76 7.01 27.64
C ASP A 101 4.44 6.60 26.95
N PRO A 102 3.28 7.16 27.36
CA PRO A 102 1.99 6.91 26.72
C PRO A 102 2.02 7.12 25.20
N VAL A 103 2.78 8.10 24.70
CA VAL A 103 2.91 8.37 23.25
C VAL A 103 3.51 7.18 22.51
N ARG A 104 4.45 6.46 23.10
CA ARG A 104 5.05 5.27 22.51
C ARG A 104 4.05 4.11 22.40
N PHE A 105 3.16 3.95 23.39
CA PHE A 105 2.06 2.99 23.32
C PHE A 105 1.11 3.33 22.18
N ILE A 106 0.68 4.60 22.09
CA ILE A 106 -0.22 5.08 21.03
C ILE A 106 0.42 4.85 19.66
N TYR A 107 1.71 5.14 19.51
CA TYR A 107 2.45 4.87 18.29
C TYR A 107 2.38 3.38 17.88
N ILE A 108 2.67 2.47 18.81
CA ILE A 108 2.64 1.02 18.54
C ILE A 108 1.22 0.58 18.17
N LEU A 109 0.21 1.02 18.93
CA LEU A 109 -1.19 0.69 18.68
C LEU A 109 -1.66 1.24 17.31
N GLY A 110 -1.23 2.44 16.95
CA GLY A 110 -1.51 3.05 15.65
C GLY A 110 -0.91 2.29 14.47
N LEU A 111 0.17 1.53 14.66
CA LEU A 111 0.75 0.71 13.59
C LEU A 111 -0.20 -0.39 13.11
N ILE A 112 -1.09 -0.89 13.97
CA ILE A 112 -2.08 -1.93 13.63
C ILE A 112 -3.04 -1.46 12.53
N SER A 113 -3.38 -0.18 12.49
CA SER A 113 -4.25 0.42 11.47
C SER A 113 -3.48 1.03 10.31
N SER A 114 -2.36 1.71 10.61
CA SER A 114 -1.62 2.50 9.61
C SER A 114 -0.83 1.64 8.61
N ILE A 115 -0.30 0.50 9.03
CA ILE A 115 0.45 -0.39 8.14
C ILE A 115 -0.46 -1.01 7.07
N PRO A 116 -1.62 -1.62 7.41
CA PRO A 116 -2.55 -2.16 6.40
C PRO A 116 -3.14 -1.09 5.48
N ALA A 117 -3.35 0.12 5.97
CA ALA A 117 -3.86 1.22 5.15
C ALA A 117 -2.91 1.61 4.02
N ARG A 118 -1.61 1.47 4.24
CA ARG A 118 -0.55 1.75 3.24
C ARG A 118 -0.13 0.52 2.45
N ASN A 119 -0.20 -0.66 3.06
CA ASN A 119 0.17 -1.92 2.43
C ASN A 119 -0.81 -3.02 2.87
N LYS A 120 -1.80 -3.24 2.03
CA LYS A 120 -2.86 -4.24 2.26
C LYS A 120 -2.37 -5.67 2.39
N ASP A 121 -1.18 -6.00 1.88
CA ASP A 121 -0.59 -7.33 1.98
C ASP A 121 0.13 -7.56 3.32
N SER A 122 0.23 -6.54 4.15
CA SER A 122 0.85 -6.62 5.48
C SER A 122 -0.05 -7.24 6.56
N ILE A 123 -1.34 -7.46 6.26
CA ILE A 123 -2.31 -8.08 7.16
C ILE A 123 -2.65 -9.50 6.70
N THR A 124 -2.69 -10.43 7.65
CA THR A 124 -3.09 -11.82 7.39
C THR A 124 -4.62 -11.95 7.32
N GLU A 125 -5.10 -13.09 6.82
CA GLU A 125 -6.54 -13.43 6.81
C GLU A 125 -7.17 -13.40 8.22
N THR A 126 -6.39 -13.74 9.24
CA THR A 126 -6.80 -13.73 10.64
C THR A 126 -6.57 -12.38 11.33
N GLY A 127 -6.28 -11.32 10.58
CA GLY A 127 -6.20 -9.95 11.08
C GLY A 127 -4.87 -9.57 11.74
N TYR A 128 -3.84 -10.43 11.68
CA TYR A 128 -2.53 -10.09 12.21
C TYR A 128 -1.76 -9.19 11.24
N VAL A 129 -1.29 -8.07 11.73
CA VAL A 129 -0.48 -7.11 10.99
C VAL A 129 1.00 -7.41 11.21
N SER A 130 1.74 -7.62 10.14
CA SER A 130 3.19 -7.85 10.19
C SER A 130 3.93 -6.54 10.46
N ILE A 131 4.57 -6.44 11.63
CA ILE A 131 5.30 -5.23 12.04
C ILE A 131 6.80 -5.49 11.99
N ASN A 132 7.50 -4.72 11.16
CA ASN A 132 8.96 -4.81 11.08
C ASN A 132 9.58 -4.14 12.31
N SER A 133 10.35 -4.91 13.08
CA SER A 133 11.05 -4.43 14.26
C SER A 133 12.01 -3.27 14.02
N LYS A 134 12.63 -3.19 12.84
CA LYS A 134 13.48 -2.06 12.45
C LYS A 134 12.71 -0.74 12.40
N LEU A 135 11.45 -0.81 11.94
CA LEU A 135 10.58 0.37 11.88
C LEU A 135 10.42 0.99 13.28
N ILE A 136 10.09 0.18 14.30
CA ILE A 136 9.91 0.67 15.67
C ILE A 136 11.25 1.05 16.29
N ARG A 137 12.28 0.23 16.09
CA ARG A 137 13.61 0.46 16.69
C ARG A 137 14.22 1.81 16.33
N ASN A 138 13.89 2.34 15.15
CA ASN A 138 14.37 3.65 14.71
C ASN A 138 13.77 4.80 15.54
N PHE A 139 12.63 4.58 16.19
CA PHE A 139 12.01 5.57 17.08
C PHE A 139 12.49 5.41 18.51
N PHE A 140 12.46 4.17 19.03
CA PHE A 140 12.91 3.87 20.38
C PHE A 140 13.39 2.43 20.51
N LYS A 141 14.50 2.26 21.24
CA LYS A 141 15.21 0.97 21.33
C LYS A 141 14.50 -0.04 22.22
N ASP A 142 13.74 0.43 23.20
CA ASP A 142 13.03 -0.36 24.21
C ASP A 142 11.62 -0.82 23.81
N TYR A 143 11.29 -0.76 22.53
CA TYR A 143 9.97 -1.09 21.96
C TYR A 143 9.46 -2.48 22.35
N LEU A 144 10.35 -3.45 22.60
CA LEU A 144 9.97 -4.80 23.02
C LEU A 144 9.24 -4.79 24.36
N SER A 145 9.70 -3.93 25.30
CA SER A 145 9.06 -3.81 26.61
C SER A 145 7.61 -3.30 26.48
N TYR A 146 7.36 -2.37 25.56
CA TYR A 146 6.01 -1.87 25.29
C TYR A 146 5.13 -2.94 24.62
N LEU A 147 5.66 -3.69 23.67
CA LEU A 147 4.94 -4.79 23.04
C LEU A 147 4.62 -5.90 24.05
N ASP A 148 5.61 -6.31 24.85
CA ASP A 148 5.44 -7.35 25.86
C ASP A 148 4.41 -6.94 26.92
N TYR A 149 4.44 -5.68 27.37
CA TYR A 149 3.43 -5.14 28.28
C TYR A 149 2.03 -5.21 27.65
N LEU A 150 1.84 -4.73 26.42
CA LEU A 150 0.55 -4.76 25.73
C LEU A 150 0.02 -6.19 25.52
N ILE A 151 0.92 -7.15 25.32
CA ILE A 151 0.55 -8.57 25.20
C ILE A 151 0.15 -9.15 26.56
N LEU A 152 0.95 -8.90 27.60
CA LEU A 152 0.71 -9.42 28.94
C LEU A 152 -0.56 -8.87 29.58
N THR A 153 -0.86 -7.61 29.31
CA THR A 153 -2.07 -6.95 29.80
C THR A 153 -3.30 -7.18 28.92
N GLY A 154 -3.17 -8.00 27.85
CA GLY A 154 -4.27 -8.42 27.02
C GLY A 154 -4.81 -7.35 26.08
N VAL A 155 -4.00 -6.34 25.72
CA VAL A 155 -4.36 -5.35 24.69
C VAL A 155 -4.06 -5.89 23.30
N LEU A 156 -2.88 -6.46 23.12
CA LEU A 156 -2.46 -7.09 21.85
C LEU A 156 -2.25 -8.58 22.02
N GLU A 157 -2.34 -9.28 20.93
CA GLU A 157 -1.90 -10.66 20.78
C GLU A 157 -0.95 -10.80 19.61
N THR A 158 -0.05 -11.78 19.67
CA THR A 158 0.99 -11.98 18.67
C THR A 158 0.95 -13.39 18.08
N LYS A 159 1.27 -13.50 16.80
CA LYS A 159 1.36 -14.78 16.07
C LYS A 159 2.60 -14.83 15.20
N GLY A 160 3.11 -16.04 15.03
CA GLY A 160 4.21 -16.33 14.12
C GLY A 160 5.58 -16.15 14.77
N GLN A 161 6.60 -16.62 14.07
CA GLN A 161 7.99 -16.48 14.45
C GLN A 161 8.67 -15.42 13.59
N TYR A 162 9.61 -14.71 14.18
CA TYR A 162 10.49 -13.83 13.42
C TYR A 162 11.52 -14.68 12.68
N ILE A 163 11.58 -14.51 11.36
CA ILE A 163 12.62 -15.11 10.50
C ILE A 163 13.35 -13.96 9.82
N GLN A 164 14.63 -13.81 10.14
CA GLN A 164 15.45 -12.71 9.60
C GLN A 164 15.41 -12.69 8.06
N GLY A 165 15.07 -11.53 7.49
CA GLY A 165 14.97 -11.32 6.04
C GLY A 165 13.76 -11.96 5.35
N LYS A 166 12.92 -12.74 6.09
CA LYS A 166 11.77 -13.45 5.51
C LYS A 166 10.43 -13.08 6.14
N GLN A 167 10.34 -13.01 7.46
CA GLN A 167 9.06 -12.87 8.15
C GLN A 167 9.17 -12.04 9.42
N SER A 168 8.30 -11.03 9.56
CA SER A 168 8.07 -10.28 10.79
C SER A 168 7.00 -10.96 11.64
N LYS A 169 7.03 -10.73 12.97
CA LYS A 169 5.94 -11.14 13.85
C LYS A 169 4.66 -10.37 13.51
N GLY A 170 3.51 -11.05 13.62
CA GLY A 170 2.19 -10.46 13.45
C GLY A 170 1.61 -10.04 14.81
N TYR A 171 0.90 -8.90 14.82
CA TYR A 171 0.22 -8.37 15.99
C TYR A 171 -1.20 -7.94 15.61
N ARG A 172 -2.16 -8.13 16.54
CA ARG A 172 -3.52 -7.61 16.41
C ARG A 172 -4.08 -7.27 17.78
N PHE A 173 -5.16 -6.49 17.83
CA PHE A 173 -5.91 -6.29 19.05
C PHE A 173 -6.56 -7.61 19.48
N THR A 174 -6.57 -7.86 20.81
CA THR A 174 -7.31 -9.00 21.38
C THR A 174 -8.82 -8.85 21.15
N GLU A 175 -9.59 -9.93 21.31
CA GLU A 175 -11.04 -9.92 21.10
C GLU A 175 -11.74 -8.81 21.90
N ARG A 176 -11.25 -8.51 23.09
CA ARG A 176 -11.76 -7.42 23.96
C ARG A 176 -11.77 -6.06 23.25
N TYR A 177 -10.74 -5.76 22.47
CA TYR A 177 -10.54 -4.46 21.84
C TYR A 177 -10.82 -4.49 20.33
N ALA A 178 -10.58 -5.61 19.69
CA ALA A 178 -10.78 -5.77 18.25
C ALA A 178 -12.23 -5.58 17.80
N ASN A 179 -13.21 -5.75 18.73
CA ASN A 179 -14.62 -5.59 18.49
C ASN A 179 -15.12 -4.14 18.64
N ALA A 180 -14.29 -3.25 19.17
CA ALA A 180 -14.63 -1.84 19.28
C ALA A 180 -14.32 -1.09 17.98
N PRO A 181 -15.09 -0.03 17.67
CA PRO A 181 -14.74 0.86 16.57
C PRO A 181 -13.38 1.51 16.85
N LEU A 182 -12.59 1.72 15.79
CA LEU A 182 -11.39 2.54 15.90
C LEU A 182 -11.79 4.02 15.87
N VAL A 183 -11.24 4.78 16.78
CA VAL A 183 -11.39 6.23 16.87
C VAL A 183 -10.05 6.92 16.66
N ARG A 184 -10.10 8.13 16.12
CA ARG A 184 -8.93 8.96 15.94
C ARG A 184 -8.43 9.45 17.28
N TYR A 185 -7.15 9.32 17.49
CA TYR A 185 -6.42 9.80 18.64
C TYR A 185 -5.27 10.70 18.15
N ASP A 186 -5.39 12.01 18.41
CA ASP A 186 -4.38 12.96 17.97
C ASP A 186 -3.20 13.00 18.94
N TYR A 187 -1.98 13.06 18.41
CA TYR A 187 -0.79 13.22 19.25
C TYR A 187 -0.79 14.60 19.90
N PRO A 188 -0.43 14.73 21.18
CA PRO A 188 -0.45 16.00 21.91
C PRO A 188 0.34 17.11 21.24
N ALA A 189 1.50 16.79 20.66
CA ALA A 189 2.32 17.75 19.93
C ALA A 189 1.68 18.23 18.63
N PHE A 190 0.79 17.45 18.00
CA PHE A 190 0.03 17.87 16.84
C PHE A 190 -1.00 18.96 17.21
N ILE A 191 -1.72 18.78 18.32
CA ILE A 191 -2.73 19.74 18.77
C ILE A 191 -2.10 21.12 19.03
N GLN A 192 -0.86 21.16 19.54
CA GLN A 192 -0.14 22.41 19.86
C GLN A 192 0.44 23.12 18.61
N ASN A 193 0.68 22.39 17.53
CA ASN A 193 1.42 22.88 16.36
C ASN A 193 0.70 22.63 15.03
N THR A 194 -0.64 22.70 14.99
CA THR A 194 -1.45 22.43 13.78
C THR A 194 -1.06 23.29 12.58
N ASP A 195 -0.57 24.51 12.82
CA ASP A 195 -0.19 25.46 11.75
C ASP A 195 1.15 25.10 11.10
N ASN A 196 1.98 24.29 11.76
CA ASN A 196 3.34 23.93 11.32
C ASN A 196 3.46 22.48 10.84
N VAL A 197 2.35 21.82 10.51
CA VAL A 197 2.40 20.44 9.98
C VAL A 197 3.03 20.48 8.60
N ALA A 198 4.20 19.87 8.47
CA ALA A 198 4.80 19.63 7.17
C ALA A 198 3.94 18.61 6.40
N SER A 199 3.30 19.06 5.32
CA SER A 199 2.46 18.21 4.45
C SER A 199 3.27 17.14 3.72
N ILE A 200 4.58 17.34 3.57
CA ILE A 200 5.55 16.40 3.00
C ILE A 200 6.67 16.19 4.00
N GLN A 201 6.97 14.94 4.31
CA GLN A 201 8.10 14.59 5.17
C GLN A 201 9.42 14.79 4.43
N GLU A 202 10.40 15.45 5.04
CA GLU A 202 11.73 15.67 4.46
C GLU A 202 12.51 14.37 4.30
N GLU A 203 12.30 13.43 5.21
CA GLU A 203 12.96 12.12 5.19
C GLU A 203 11.93 10.99 5.16
N ILE A 204 12.25 9.94 4.42
CA ILE A 204 11.46 8.71 4.33
C ILE A 204 12.28 7.49 4.77
N TYR A 205 11.60 6.49 5.30
CA TYR A 205 12.24 5.25 5.72
C TYR A 205 12.58 4.36 4.53
N ASN A 206 13.86 4.14 4.29
CA ASN A 206 14.36 3.23 3.26
C ASN A 206 14.42 1.80 3.81
N LYS A 207 13.54 0.93 3.31
CA LYS A 207 13.45 -0.48 3.74
C LYS A 207 14.71 -1.30 3.43
N LYS A 208 15.47 -0.94 2.40
CA LYS A 208 16.70 -1.68 1.99
C LYS A 208 17.86 -1.39 2.95
N THR A 209 18.07 -0.12 3.27
CA THR A 209 19.17 0.32 4.15
C THR A 209 18.79 0.28 5.62
N GLY A 210 17.50 0.38 5.94
CA GLY A 210 17.00 0.47 7.30
C GLY A 210 17.21 1.83 7.95
N ASN A 211 17.48 2.88 7.16
CA ASN A 211 17.72 4.25 7.60
C ASN A 211 16.69 5.21 7.04
N PHE A 212 16.58 6.38 7.63
CA PHE A 212 15.88 7.52 7.04
C PHE A 212 16.81 8.18 6.00
N VAL A 213 16.23 8.53 4.86
CA VAL A 213 16.92 9.17 3.74
C VAL A 213 16.09 10.35 3.25
N HIS A 214 16.74 11.30 2.58
CA HIS A 214 16.05 12.41 1.92
C HIS A 214 14.88 11.92 1.07
N ASN A 215 13.76 12.65 1.11
CA ASN A 215 12.57 12.31 0.34
C ASN A 215 12.72 12.85 -1.10
N PRO A 216 12.88 11.97 -2.11
CA PRO A 216 13.18 12.40 -3.48
C PRO A 216 12.10 13.29 -4.11
N ILE A 217 10.87 13.28 -3.60
CA ILE A 217 9.80 14.13 -4.16
C ILE A 217 10.10 15.61 -4.01
N LEU A 218 10.91 16.00 -3.03
CA LEU A 218 11.29 17.40 -2.80
C LEU A 218 12.19 17.94 -3.90
N ASP A 219 12.86 17.06 -4.66
CA ASP A 219 13.69 17.44 -5.80
C ASP A 219 12.84 17.79 -7.04
N PHE A 220 11.52 17.54 -6.99
CA PHE A 220 10.57 17.78 -8.09
C PHE A 220 9.47 18.77 -7.68
N PRO A 221 9.69 20.09 -7.80
CA PRO A 221 8.71 21.12 -7.40
C PRO A 221 7.34 20.94 -8.06
N TYR A 222 7.29 20.54 -9.32
CA TYR A 222 6.06 20.31 -10.08
C TYR A 222 5.21 19.14 -9.54
N LEU A 223 5.77 18.28 -8.65
CA LEU A 223 5.05 17.23 -7.95
C LEU A 223 4.77 17.61 -6.49
N SER A 224 5.76 18.19 -5.79
CA SER A 224 5.70 18.43 -4.35
C SER A 224 4.88 19.65 -3.97
N TYR A 225 4.90 20.71 -4.80
CA TYR A 225 4.26 22.01 -4.51
C TYR A 225 2.79 21.87 -4.13
N TRP A 226 2.01 21.11 -4.88
CA TRP A 226 0.56 20.97 -4.68
C TRP A 226 0.18 20.32 -3.35
N TYR A 227 1.04 19.49 -2.81
CA TYR A 227 0.86 18.91 -1.47
C TYR A 227 1.28 19.89 -0.35
N SER A 228 2.14 20.87 -0.63
CA SER A 228 2.59 21.85 0.36
C SER A 228 1.62 23.02 0.55
N THR A 229 0.73 23.28 -0.41
CA THR A 229 -0.17 24.46 -0.42
C THR A 229 -1.39 24.31 0.50
N LYS A 230 -1.60 23.17 1.13
CA LYS A 230 -2.83 22.84 1.91
C LYS A 230 -4.15 22.98 1.11
N GLY A 231 -4.08 23.12 -0.22
CA GLY A 231 -5.25 23.22 -1.09
C GLY A 231 -5.97 21.90 -1.31
N LEU A 232 -5.26 20.76 -1.20
CA LEU A 232 -5.83 19.44 -1.32
C LEU A 232 -6.64 19.10 -0.07
N GLN A 233 -7.91 18.79 -0.25
CA GLN A 233 -8.88 18.56 0.81
C GLN A 233 -9.74 17.34 0.49
N ILE A 234 -10.40 16.82 1.51
CA ILE A 234 -11.43 15.79 1.39
C ILE A 234 -12.67 16.22 2.18
N ASP A 235 -13.84 15.98 1.64
CA ASP A 235 -15.08 16.05 2.42
C ASP A 235 -15.08 14.87 3.40
N GLU A 236 -14.55 15.13 4.60
CA GLU A 236 -14.30 14.10 5.62
C GLU A 236 -15.59 13.43 6.05
N GLU A 237 -16.64 14.20 6.33
CA GLU A 237 -17.91 13.68 6.82
C GLU A 237 -18.58 12.79 5.77
N ALA A 238 -18.67 13.25 4.54
CA ALA A 238 -19.28 12.48 3.45
C ALA A 238 -18.46 11.23 3.12
N ALA A 239 -17.12 11.32 3.16
CA ALA A 239 -16.23 10.20 2.89
C ALA A 239 -16.30 9.13 4.00
N LEU A 240 -16.33 9.53 5.27
CA LEU A 240 -16.46 8.62 6.42
C LEU A 240 -17.83 7.93 6.43
N THR A 241 -18.90 8.69 6.16
CA THR A 241 -20.27 8.14 6.03
C THR A 241 -20.34 7.11 4.91
N CYS A 242 -19.78 7.43 3.74
CA CYS A 242 -19.70 6.50 2.62
C CYS A 242 -18.91 5.24 2.98
N ALA A 243 -17.77 5.37 3.65
CA ALA A 243 -16.94 4.25 4.06
C ALA A 243 -17.70 3.31 5.02
N TYR A 244 -18.42 3.87 5.96
CA TYR A 244 -19.23 3.12 6.89
C TYR A 244 -20.38 2.37 6.20
N GLN A 245 -21.13 3.04 5.32
CA GLN A 245 -22.20 2.42 4.55
C GLN A 245 -21.70 1.28 3.67
N MET A 246 -20.57 1.47 2.98
CA MET A 246 -19.95 0.41 2.17
C MET A 246 -19.53 -0.80 3.00
N MET A 247 -19.03 -0.59 4.21
CA MET A 247 -18.73 -1.68 5.14
C MET A 247 -19.99 -2.43 5.52
N GLN A 248 -21.05 -1.74 5.93
CA GLN A 248 -22.33 -2.33 6.32
C GLN A 248 -22.96 -3.13 5.17
N ASP A 249 -22.96 -2.57 3.96
CA ASP A 249 -23.46 -3.23 2.76
C ASP A 249 -22.73 -4.54 2.46
N LYS A 250 -21.40 -4.54 2.60
CA LYS A 250 -20.60 -5.75 2.39
C LYS A 250 -20.90 -6.82 3.43
N ILE A 251 -21.04 -6.42 4.69
CA ILE A 251 -21.36 -7.32 5.78
C ILE A 251 -22.77 -7.91 5.60
N SER A 252 -23.79 -7.08 5.34
CA SER A 252 -25.17 -7.50 5.20
C SER A 252 -25.39 -8.46 4.03
N LYS A 253 -24.67 -8.26 2.93
CA LYS A 253 -24.73 -9.12 1.74
C LYS A 253 -23.85 -10.38 1.85
N GLY A 254 -23.19 -10.58 2.98
CA GLY A 254 -22.19 -11.65 3.14
C GLY A 254 -21.03 -11.52 2.16
N ILE A 255 -20.86 -10.33 1.54
CA ILE A 255 -19.82 -10.06 0.57
C ILE A 255 -18.53 -9.85 1.35
N GLN A 256 -17.70 -10.86 1.31
CA GLN A 256 -16.29 -10.69 1.65
C GLN A 256 -15.62 -10.19 0.38
N SER A 257 -15.01 -9.00 0.41
CA SER A 257 -14.28 -8.54 -0.76
C SER A 257 -13.04 -9.41 -0.93
N TRP A 258 -12.95 -9.94 -2.11
CA TRP A 258 -11.90 -10.81 -2.54
C TRP A 258 -10.88 -10.02 -3.33
N ASP A 259 -9.61 -10.10 -2.99
CA ASP A 259 -8.56 -9.84 -3.97
C ASP A 259 -8.57 -11.00 -4.95
N ILE A 260 -9.11 -10.70 -6.13
CA ILE A 260 -9.24 -11.69 -7.19
C ILE A 260 -7.88 -11.86 -7.87
N ASN A 261 -6.95 -12.53 -7.21
CA ASN A 261 -5.91 -13.27 -7.90
C ASN A 261 -6.40 -14.72 -8.03
N ARG A 262 -7.45 -14.90 -8.83
CA ARG A 262 -7.96 -16.21 -9.13
C ARG A 262 -7.07 -16.91 -10.14
N ASP A 263 -6.12 -17.66 -9.66
CA ASP A 263 -5.71 -18.84 -10.38
C ASP A 263 -6.65 -20.00 -9.97
N LYS A 264 -7.77 -20.11 -10.67
CA LYS A 264 -8.74 -21.20 -10.49
C LYS A 264 -8.11 -22.59 -10.67
N SER A 265 -6.93 -22.68 -11.32
CA SER A 265 -6.26 -23.94 -11.65
C SER A 265 -5.49 -24.54 -10.47
N ARG A 266 -5.25 -23.79 -9.39
CA ARG A 266 -4.35 -24.21 -8.31
C ARG A 266 -4.97 -24.33 -6.93
N ASN A 267 -6.26 -24.18 -6.73
CA ASN A 267 -6.89 -24.16 -5.40
C ASN A 267 -6.22 -23.15 -4.44
N ASN A 268 -5.59 -22.11 -4.97
CA ASN A 268 -4.96 -21.08 -4.15
C ASN A 268 -6.04 -20.36 -3.36
N LEU A 269 -5.92 -20.41 -2.06
CA LEU A 269 -6.75 -19.70 -1.10
C LEU A 269 -6.89 -18.25 -1.54
N ILE A 270 -8.11 -17.87 -1.86
CA ILE A 270 -8.46 -16.50 -2.20
C ILE A 270 -8.21 -15.68 -0.94
N LYS A 271 -7.30 -14.72 -0.99
CA LYS A 271 -7.08 -13.77 0.13
C LYS A 271 -8.36 -12.99 0.35
N ARG A 272 -9.07 -13.30 1.43
CA ARG A 272 -10.28 -12.61 1.83
C ARG A 272 -9.91 -11.32 2.53
N LYS A 273 -10.39 -10.20 2.03
CA LYS A 273 -10.28 -8.91 2.73
C LYS A 273 -11.51 -8.74 3.60
N ASN A 274 -11.28 -8.72 4.90
CA ASN A 274 -12.31 -8.40 5.87
C ASN A 274 -12.86 -6.99 5.59
N PRO A 275 -14.19 -6.79 5.41
CA PRO A 275 -14.80 -5.48 5.19
C PRO A 275 -14.41 -4.44 6.25
N LEU A 276 -14.23 -4.87 7.48
CA LEU A 276 -13.78 -4.01 8.57
C LEU A 276 -12.34 -3.53 8.41
N THR A 277 -11.43 -4.42 7.97
CA THR A 277 -10.04 -4.02 7.67
C THR A 277 -10.00 -2.99 6.54
N GLN A 278 -10.86 -3.12 5.53
CA GLN A 278 -10.98 -2.14 4.46
C GLN A 278 -11.52 -0.80 4.97
N TYR A 279 -12.52 -0.86 5.86
CA TYR A 279 -13.07 0.32 6.52
C TYR A 279 -12.00 1.03 7.35
N HIS A 280 -11.24 0.30 8.17
CA HIS A 280 -10.15 0.90 8.95
C HIS A 280 -9.05 1.52 8.07
N ALA A 281 -8.74 0.90 6.93
CA ALA A 281 -7.82 1.49 5.97
C ALA A 281 -8.38 2.77 5.33
N ALA A 282 -9.69 2.80 5.02
CA ALA A 282 -10.37 3.99 4.55
C ALA A 282 -10.37 5.10 5.60
N LEU A 283 -10.74 4.79 6.85
CA LEU A 283 -10.66 5.72 7.98
C LEU A 283 -9.28 6.37 8.08
N TYR A 284 -8.21 5.55 8.05
CA TYR A 284 -6.85 6.04 8.16
C TYR A 284 -6.50 7.00 7.01
N ASN A 285 -6.81 6.62 5.76
CA ASN A 285 -6.47 7.45 4.60
C ASN A 285 -7.29 8.74 4.54
N ILE A 286 -8.59 8.69 4.87
CA ILE A 286 -9.46 9.88 4.92
C ILE A 286 -8.96 10.85 5.97
N ASN A 287 -8.71 10.38 7.20
CA ASN A 287 -8.18 11.21 8.28
C ASN A 287 -6.79 11.80 7.93
N SER A 288 -5.91 11.03 7.28
CA SER A 288 -4.61 11.54 6.84
C SER A 288 -4.75 12.70 5.87
N ILE A 289 -5.67 12.61 4.90
CA ILE A 289 -5.92 13.70 3.95
C ILE A 289 -6.53 14.92 4.66
N ALA A 290 -7.51 14.70 5.54
CA ALA A 290 -8.20 15.76 6.27
C ALA A 290 -7.25 16.64 7.08
N ILE A 291 -6.18 16.06 7.66
CA ILE A 291 -5.17 16.82 8.41
C ILE A 291 -3.97 17.27 7.57
N GLY A 292 -3.94 16.98 6.26
CA GLY A 292 -2.83 17.35 5.39
C GLY A 292 -1.59 16.46 5.50
N ASP A 293 -1.68 15.28 6.13
CA ASP A 293 -0.58 14.29 6.20
C ASP A 293 -0.63 13.37 4.98
N TYR A 294 -0.10 13.84 3.85
CA TYR A 294 -0.24 13.15 2.56
C TYR A 294 0.76 12.00 2.35
N LYS A 295 1.82 11.90 3.16
CA LYS A 295 2.85 10.84 3.12
C LYS A 295 3.39 10.60 1.71
N VAL A 296 3.76 11.66 1.04
CA VAL A 296 4.18 11.64 -0.35
C VAL A 296 5.64 11.20 -0.46
N SER A 297 5.90 10.27 -1.36
CA SER A 297 7.26 9.79 -1.64
C SER A 297 7.35 9.17 -3.04
N ILE A 298 8.56 9.09 -3.58
CA ILE A 298 8.86 8.34 -4.80
C ILE A 298 9.66 7.10 -4.42
N ASP A 299 9.25 5.92 -4.90
CA ASP A 299 9.97 4.69 -4.62
C ASP A 299 11.25 4.57 -5.45
N SER A 300 12.26 3.90 -4.89
CA SER A 300 13.57 3.73 -5.54
C SER A 300 13.63 2.59 -6.57
N ASN A 301 12.57 1.79 -6.73
CA ASN A 301 12.59 0.65 -7.64
C ASN A 301 12.13 1.05 -9.05
N VAL A 302 10.93 1.59 -9.13
CA VAL A 302 10.26 1.93 -10.41
C VAL A 302 9.89 3.40 -10.51
N HIS A 303 10.35 4.21 -9.55
CA HIS A 303 10.13 5.67 -9.46
C HIS A 303 8.66 6.08 -9.46
N ARG A 304 7.76 5.22 -8.93
CA ARG A 304 6.36 5.57 -8.77
C ARG A 304 6.15 6.51 -7.58
N LEU A 305 5.26 7.47 -7.76
CA LEU A 305 4.80 8.31 -6.67
C LEU A 305 3.80 7.53 -5.81
N HIS A 306 4.06 7.52 -4.51
CA HIS A 306 3.18 6.98 -3.47
C HIS A 306 2.71 8.12 -2.57
N SER A 307 1.42 8.17 -2.33
CA SER A 307 0.80 9.13 -1.43
C SER A 307 -0.43 8.50 -0.78
N VAL A 308 -1.01 9.19 0.19
CA VAL A 308 -2.29 8.75 0.76
C VAL A 308 -3.40 8.69 -0.30
N ILE A 309 -3.34 9.54 -1.35
CA ILE A 309 -4.32 9.53 -2.45
C ILE A 309 -4.19 8.25 -3.27
N THR A 310 -2.98 7.79 -3.54
CA THR A 310 -2.75 6.52 -4.28
C THR A 310 -3.26 5.32 -3.51
N ASN A 311 -3.27 5.37 -2.18
CA ASN A 311 -3.80 4.33 -1.31
C ASN A 311 -5.31 4.44 -1.06
N LEU A 312 -5.89 5.62 -1.32
CA LEU A 312 -7.32 5.85 -1.16
C LEU A 312 -8.12 5.04 -2.20
N GLN A 313 -9.10 4.26 -1.74
CA GLN A 313 -9.96 3.48 -2.63
C GLN A 313 -10.70 4.40 -3.60
N LYS A 314 -10.96 3.89 -4.82
CA LYS A 314 -11.57 4.65 -5.91
C LYS A 314 -12.88 5.33 -5.50
N ASP A 315 -13.68 4.65 -4.69
CA ASP A 315 -15.00 5.12 -4.25
C ASP A 315 -14.96 6.42 -3.44
N TYR A 316 -13.84 6.67 -2.73
CA TYR A 316 -13.69 7.87 -1.91
C TYR A 316 -13.01 9.03 -2.64
N ARG A 317 -12.41 8.81 -3.81
CA ARG A 317 -11.72 9.86 -4.59
C ARG A 317 -12.67 10.97 -5.06
N ARG A 318 -13.96 10.67 -5.20
CA ARG A 318 -15.00 11.64 -5.55
C ARG A 318 -15.22 12.74 -4.49
N PHE A 319 -14.73 12.53 -3.27
CA PHE A 319 -14.79 13.50 -2.17
C PHE A 319 -13.55 14.39 -2.10
N LEU A 320 -12.57 14.17 -2.99
CA LEU A 320 -11.37 15.01 -3.07
C LEU A 320 -11.67 16.31 -3.80
N SER A 321 -11.08 17.39 -3.30
CA SER A 321 -11.10 18.71 -3.92
C SER A 321 -9.76 19.41 -3.75
N TYR A 322 -9.53 20.42 -4.56
CA TYR A 322 -8.41 21.34 -4.41
C TYR A 322 -8.95 22.78 -4.38
N ASN A 323 -8.73 23.51 -3.30
CA ASN A 323 -9.30 24.83 -3.07
C ASN A 323 -10.82 24.89 -3.35
N GLY A 324 -11.54 23.86 -2.90
CA GLY A 324 -12.99 23.72 -3.08
C GLY A 324 -13.44 23.21 -4.47
N GLN A 325 -12.54 23.10 -5.44
CA GLN A 325 -12.86 22.57 -6.78
C GLN A 325 -12.67 21.04 -6.80
N LYS A 326 -13.63 20.32 -7.36
CA LYS A 326 -13.55 18.86 -7.49
C LYS A 326 -12.41 18.45 -8.41
N LEU A 327 -11.74 17.35 -8.04
CA LEU A 327 -10.72 16.75 -8.88
C LEU A 327 -11.36 15.84 -9.93
N VAL A 328 -10.84 15.93 -11.16
CA VAL A 328 -11.13 15.02 -12.27
C VAL A 328 -9.89 14.22 -12.61
N ASN A 329 -10.09 13.04 -13.18
CA ASN A 329 -9.02 12.10 -13.46
C ASN A 329 -8.90 11.90 -14.97
N VAL A 330 -7.70 12.10 -15.49
CA VAL A 330 -7.32 11.79 -16.88
C VAL A 330 -6.41 10.57 -16.85
N ASP A 331 -6.82 9.49 -17.53
CA ASP A 331 -6.20 8.17 -17.46
C ASP A 331 -5.70 7.70 -18.83
N ILE A 332 -4.63 6.92 -18.85
CA ILE A 332 -4.12 6.30 -20.07
C ILE A 332 -4.92 5.01 -20.34
N CYS A 333 -5.63 4.98 -21.46
CA CYS A 333 -6.33 3.77 -21.90
C CYS A 333 -5.33 2.65 -22.19
N ASN A 334 -5.52 1.47 -21.56
CA ASN A 334 -4.65 0.30 -21.71
C ASN A 334 -3.17 0.60 -21.45
N SER A 335 -2.82 1.36 -20.40
CA SER A 335 -1.46 1.88 -20.17
C SER A 335 -0.37 0.83 -20.41
N GLN A 336 -0.43 -0.33 -19.78
CA GLN A 336 0.62 -1.34 -19.87
C GLN A 336 0.75 -1.98 -21.29
N PRO A 337 -0.35 -2.42 -21.97
CA PRO A 337 -0.28 -2.84 -23.37
C PRO A 337 0.18 -1.74 -24.33
N TYR A 338 -0.21 -0.48 -24.08
CA TYR A 338 0.21 0.64 -24.91
C TYR A 338 1.72 0.93 -24.74
N LEU A 339 2.20 0.99 -23.51
CA LEU A 339 3.62 1.21 -23.22
C LEU A 339 4.52 0.07 -23.72
N LEU A 340 3.99 -1.14 -23.81
CA LEU A 340 4.70 -2.26 -24.44
C LEU A 340 5.04 -2.00 -25.91
N CYS A 341 4.27 -1.16 -26.62
CA CYS A 341 4.58 -0.78 -28.01
C CYS A 341 5.92 0.00 -28.10
N LEU A 342 6.33 0.73 -27.06
CA LEU A 342 7.63 1.39 -27.03
C LEU A 342 8.78 0.37 -27.06
N LEU A 343 8.60 -0.78 -26.43
CA LEU A 343 9.60 -1.85 -26.38
C LEU A 343 9.78 -2.54 -27.75
N LEU A 344 8.91 -2.29 -28.74
CA LEU A 344 9.04 -2.76 -30.12
C LEU A 344 9.95 -1.86 -30.96
N ASN A 345 10.35 -0.71 -30.43
CA ASN A 345 11.31 0.18 -31.09
C ASN A 345 12.76 -0.26 -30.75
N PRO A 346 13.60 -0.65 -31.73
CA PRO A 346 14.98 -1.02 -31.45
C PRO A 346 15.76 0.08 -30.70
N SER A 347 15.52 1.34 -31.05
CA SER A 347 16.18 2.48 -30.42
C SER A 347 15.89 2.61 -28.92
N PHE A 348 14.80 2.02 -28.41
CA PHE A 348 14.53 1.97 -26.98
C PHE A 348 15.59 1.15 -26.22
N TRP A 349 16.10 0.09 -26.84
CA TRP A 349 17.08 -0.84 -26.24
C TRP A 349 18.52 -0.38 -26.45
N ASP A 350 18.74 0.71 -27.20
CA ASP A 350 20.04 1.34 -27.38
C ASP A 350 20.20 2.50 -26.36
N LYS A 351 21.10 2.32 -25.38
CA LYS A 351 21.35 3.32 -24.33
C LYS A 351 21.87 4.65 -24.85
N THR A 352 22.41 4.68 -26.07
CA THR A 352 23.02 5.85 -26.72
C THR A 352 22.08 6.52 -27.72
N SER A 353 20.89 5.99 -27.89
CA SER A 353 19.90 6.51 -28.84
C SER A 353 19.36 7.88 -28.44
N ASP A 354 19.18 8.75 -29.42
CA ASP A 354 18.67 10.13 -29.26
C ASP A 354 17.13 10.19 -29.15
N ILE A 355 16.42 9.05 -29.09
CA ILE A 355 14.98 9.09 -28.88
C ILE A 355 14.62 9.65 -27.50
N PRO A 356 13.41 10.23 -27.36
CA PRO A 356 13.01 10.86 -26.11
C PRO A 356 13.10 9.95 -24.88
N LEU A 357 12.94 8.63 -25.03
CA LEU A 357 13.00 7.68 -23.92
C LEU A 357 13.62 6.36 -24.37
N ASN A 358 14.76 6.00 -23.80
CA ASN A 358 15.46 4.74 -24.00
C ASN A 358 15.80 4.06 -22.67
N ILE A 359 16.28 2.83 -22.71
CA ILE A 359 16.59 2.01 -21.54
C ILE A 359 17.66 2.65 -20.62
N GLY A 360 18.58 3.44 -21.18
CA GLY A 360 19.63 4.16 -20.45
C GLY A 360 19.12 5.32 -19.61
N MET A 361 17.91 5.82 -19.90
CA MET A 361 17.25 6.91 -19.16
C MET A 361 16.44 6.39 -17.97
N LEU A 362 16.16 5.08 -17.91
CA LEU A 362 15.43 4.49 -16.80
C LEU A 362 16.31 4.42 -15.54
N SER A 363 15.70 4.15 -14.40
CA SER A 363 16.41 4.07 -13.12
C SER A 363 17.58 3.08 -13.17
N HIS A 364 18.64 3.36 -12.43
CA HIS A 364 19.80 2.46 -12.33
C HIS A 364 19.42 1.05 -11.88
N ASN A 365 18.37 0.92 -11.06
CA ASN A 365 17.87 -0.38 -10.65
C ASN A 365 17.34 -1.18 -11.85
N ILE A 366 16.62 -0.53 -12.77
CA ILE A 366 16.09 -1.16 -14.00
C ILE A 366 17.23 -1.52 -14.94
N GLN A 367 18.17 -0.60 -15.15
CA GLN A 367 19.35 -0.86 -15.99
C GLN A 367 20.14 -2.08 -15.50
N GLY A 368 20.27 -2.24 -14.17
CA GLY A 368 20.93 -3.39 -13.55
C GLY A 368 20.16 -4.72 -13.66
N MET A 369 18.85 -4.68 -13.98
CA MET A 369 18.04 -5.90 -14.19
C MET A 369 18.23 -6.53 -15.57
N VAL A 370 18.80 -5.79 -16.53
CA VAL A 370 19.06 -6.27 -17.90
C VAL A 370 20.54 -6.16 -18.19
N GLN A 371 21.24 -7.29 -18.12
CA GLN A 371 22.68 -7.36 -18.41
C GLN A 371 22.96 -7.11 -19.89
N GLU A 372 24.18 -6.69 -20.25
CA GLU A 372 24.54 -6.27 -21.60
C GLU A 372 24.33 -7.37 -22.67
N GLU A 373 24.65 -8.62 -22.33
CA GLU A 373 24.43 -9.75 -23.24
C GLU A 373 22.94 -9.98 -23.51
N HIS A 374 22.13 -9.90 -22.45
CA HIS A 374 20.68 -10.04 -22.53
C HIS A 374 20.05 -8.84 -23.27
N LEU A 375 20.53 -7.64 -23.03
CA LEU A 375 20.13 -6.43 -23.76
C LEU A 375 20.39 -6.57 -25.26
N SER A 376 21.58 -7.08 -25.65
CA SER A 376 21.95 -7.35 -27.05
C SER A 376 21.03 -8.38 -27.70
N GLU A 377 20.63 -9.44 -26.97
CA GLU A 377 19.69 -10.45 -27.45
C GLU A 377 18.32 -9.84 -27.76
N ILE A 378 17.79 -9.02 -26.82
CA ILE A 378 16.52 -8.33 -26.99
C ILE A 378 16.60 -7.34 -28.16
N TYR A 379 17.64 -6.52 -28.23
CA TYR A 379 17.86 -5.57 -29.33
C TYR A 379 17.84 -6.24 -30.69
N LYS A 380 18.60 -7.33 -30.88
CA LYS A 380 18.63 -8.10 -32.12
C LYS A 380 17.27 -8.65 -32.49
N TYR A 381 16.52 -9.18 -31.51
CA TYR A 381 15.17 -9.66 -31.75
C TYR A 381 14.25 -8.54 -32.21
N VAL A 382 14.22 -7.41 -31.51
CA VAL A 382 13.36 -6.27 -31.86
C VAL A 382 13.74 -5.68 -33.22
N LEU A 383 15.05 -5.61 -33.54
CA LEU A 383 15.53 -5.18 -34.85
C LEU A 383 15.02 -6.10 -35.96
N SER A 384 14.97 -7.41 -35.74
CA SER A 384 14.43 -8.36 -36.71
C SER A 384 12.94 -8.16 -36.95
N LEU A 385 12.18 -7.71 -35.94
CA LEU A 385 10.75 -7.39 -36.09
C LEU A 385 10.51 -6.16 -36.97
N SER A 386 11.41 -5.18 -36.94
CA SER A 386 11.29 -3.95 -37.75
C SER A 386 11.37 -4.20 -39.25
N ALA A 387 11.99 -5.32 -39.67
CA ALA A 387 12.08 -5.74 -41.07
C ALA A 387 10.93 -6.68 -41.50
N CYS A 388 10.05 -7.06 -40.58
CA CYS A 388 9.00 -8.05 -40.81
C CYS A 388 7.64 -7.37 -40.96
N HIS A 389 6.97 -7.56 -42.07
CA HIS A 389 5.55 -7.20 -42.26
C HIS A 389 4.67 -8.31 -41.69
N ASP A 390 4.33 -8.22 -40.43
CA ASP A 390 3.49 -9.20 -39.73
C ASP A 390 2.17 -8.60 -39.30
N THR A 391 1.09 -9.15 -39.80
CA THR A 391 -0.28 -8.70 -39.53
C THR A 391 -0.65 -8.79 -38.04
N ALA A 392 -0.15 -9.76 -37.31
CA ALA A 392 -0.44 -9.90 -35.89
C ALA A 392 0.27 -8.80 -35.06
N LEU A 393 1.49 -8.44 -35.44
CA LEU A 393 2.23 -7.33 -34.85
C LEU A 393 1.54 -5.99 -35.12
N GLU A 394 1.16 -5.74 -36.36
CA GLU A 394 0.44 -4.53 -36.76
C GLU A 394 -0.90 -4.40 -36.04
N ASN A 395 -1.66 -5.51 -35.96
CA ASN A 395 -2.92 -5.56 -35.19
C ASN A 395 -2.72 -5.26 -33.70
N TYR A 396 -1.66 -5.77 -33.08
CA TYR A 396 -1.35 -5.43 -31.70
C TYR A 396 -1.11 -3.93 -31.53
N ILE A 397 -0.21 -3.37 -32.34
CA ILE A 397 0.14 -1.93 -32.28
C ILE A 397 -1.11 -1.08 -32.49
N LYS A 398 -1.92 -1.39 -33.52
CA LYS A 398 -3.16 -0.69 -33.83
C LYS A 398 -4.16 -0.74 -32.67
N THR A 399 -4.44 -1.94 -32.13
CA THR A 399 -5.43 -2.10 -31.07
C THR A 399 -4.97 -1.51 -29.74
N ALA A 400 -3.67 -1.61 -29.43
CA ALA A 400 -3.08 -1.00 -28.24
C ALA A 400 -3.10 0.53 -28.32
N SER A 401 -2.73 1.11 -29.48
CA SER A 401 -2.75 2.57 -29.68
C SER A 401 -4.16 3.16 -29.67
N GLN A 402 -5.16 2.38 -30.06
CA GLN A 402 -6.57 2.79 -29.98
C GLN A 402 -7.21 2.55 -28.61
N GLY A 403 -6.48 1.98 -27.64
CA GLY A 403 -7.03 1.62 -26.36
C GLY A 403 -7.98 0.42 -26.37
N LYS A 404 -7.97 -0.40 -27.42
CA LYS A 404 -8.95 -1.47 -27.70
C LYS A 404 -8.40 -2.90 -27.63
N VAL A 405 -7.21 -3.11 -27.11
CA VAL A 405 -6.59 -4.44 -27.06
C VAL A 405 -7.41 -5.43 -26.21
N TYR A 406 -8.07 -4.96 -25.16
CA TYR A 406 -8.90 -5.82 -24.32
C TYR A 406 -10.18 -6.24 -25.05
N GLU A 407 -10.83 -5.31 -25.73
CA GLU A 407 -12.05 -5.54 -26.52
C GLU A 407 -11.76 -6.48 -27.69
N TYR A 408 -10.66 -6.26 -28.40
CA TYR A 408 -10.22 -7.15 -29.49
C TYR A 408 -10.00 -8.59 -28.98
N MET A 409 -9.25 -8.76 -27.90
CA MET A 409 -9.01 -10.08 -27.33
C MET A 409 -10.29 -10.72 -26.77
N GLN A 410 -11.21 -9.92 -26.23
CA GLN A 410 -12.52 -10.38 -25.76
C GLN A 410 -13.32 -10.98 -26.92
N GLU A 411 -13.41 -10.28 -28.03
CA GLU A 411 -14.12 -10.75 -29.21
C GLU A 411 -13.52 -12.06 -29.75
N VAL A 412 -12.20 -12.09 -29.93
CA VAL A 412 -11.48 -13.26 -30.43
C VAL A 412 -11.69 -14.50 -29.55
N ILE A 413 -11.53 -14.36 -28.23
CA ILE A 413 -11.64 -15.49 -27.30
C ILE A 413 -13.10 -15.94 -27.19
N ASN A 414 -14.04 -15.02 -27.03
CA ASN A 414 -15.46 -15.35 -26.88
C ASN A 414 -16.01 -16.07 -28.13
N LYS A 415 -15.63 -15.61 -29.33
CA LYS A 415 -16.03 -16.24 -30.60
C LYS A 415 -15.41 -17.63 -30.76
N ARG A 416 -14.12 -17.79 -30.44
CA ARG A 416 -13.38 -19.03 -30.61
C ARG A 416 -13.81 -20.14 -29.65
N GLU A 417 -14.00 -19.78 -28.38
CA GLU A 417 -14.26 -20.74 -27.29
C GLU A 417 -15.75 -20.84 -26.93
N ASN A 418 -16.61 -20.09 -27.63
CA ASN A 418 -18.06 -19.99 -27.34
C ASN A 418 -18.33 -19.69 -25.85
N VAL A 419 -17.62 -18.69 -25.31
CA VAL A 419 -17.74 -18.24 -23.93
C VAL A 419 -18.16 -16.77 -23.88
N ASN A 420 -18.60 -16.30 -22.71
CA ASN A 420 -18.98 -14.90 -22.50
C ASN A 420 -18.11 -14.27 -21.41
N LEU A 421 -16.83 -14.07 -21.70
CA LEU A 421 -15.90 -13.38 -20.80
C LEU A 421 -16.15 -11.88 -20.83
N LYS A 422 -16.07 -11.23 -19.67
CA LYS A 422 -16.17 -9.78 -19.55
C LYS A 422 -14.82 -9.12 -19.83
N ARG A 423 -14.83 -7.82 -20.15
CA ARG A 423 -13.62 -7.01 -20.35
C ARG A 423 -12.62 -7.11 -19.21
N ASP A 424 -13.08 -7.12 -17.96
CA ASP A 424 -12.22 -7.22 -16.78
C ASP A 424 -11.54 -8.59 -16.66
N ASP A 425 -12.19 -9.67 -17.10
CA ASP A 425 -11.58 -10.99 -17.19
C ASP A 425 -10.41 -10.96 -18.17
N ILE A 426 -10.62 -10.37 -19.35
CA ILE A 426 -9.58 -10.21 -20.38
C ILE A 426 -8.43 -9.32 -19.90
N LYS A 427 -8.74 -8.20 -19.23
CA LYS A 427 -7.72 -7.35 -18.60
C LYS A 427 -6.85 -8.15 -17.65
N THR A 428 -7.47 -8.96 -16.80
CA THR A 428 -6.75 -9.83 -15.86
C THR A 428 -5.88 -10.86 -16.58
N MET A 429 -6.38 -11.45 -17.66
CA MET A 429 -5.63 -12.41 -18.49
C MET A 429 -4.39 -11.78 -19.14
N ILE A 430 -4.55 -10.59 -19.74
CA ILE A 430 -3.44 -9.88 -20.40
C ILE A 430 -2.41 -9.45 -19.36
N LEU A 431 -2.81 -8.83 -18.24
CA LEU A 431 -1.87 -8.43 -17.17
C LEU A 431 -1.15 -9.64 -16.57
N THR A 432 -1.83 -10.78 -16.44
CA THR A 432 -1.16 -12.02 -16.00
C THR A 432 -0.16 -12.50 -17.04
N THR A 433 -0.44 -12.34 -18.32
CA THR A 433 0.52 -12.69 -19.40
C THR A 433 1.77 -11.82 -19.31
N LEU A 434 1.61 -10.52 -19.10
CA LEU A 434 2.72 -9.58 -18.95
C LEU A 434 3.58 -9.90 -17.71
N PHE A 435 2.96 -10.16 -16.56
CA PHE A 435 3.65 -10.12 -15.26
C PHE A 435 3.92 -11.48 -14.60
N SER A 436 3.31 -12.58 -15.08
CA SER A 436 3.58 -13.90 -14.52
C SER A 436 4.88 -14.52 -15.05
N LYS A 437 5.41 -15.50 -14.31
CA LYS A 437 6.60 -16.28 -14.72
C LYS A 437 6.42 -16.94 -16.09
N ASN A 438 7.49 -17.05 -16.87
CA ASN A 438 7.46 -17.67 -18.21
C ASN A 438 6.94 -19.11 -18.18
N ARG A 439 7.31 -19.89 -17.14
CA ARG A 439 6.88 -21.28 -16.97
C ARG A 439 5.39 -21.46 -16.65
N PHE A 440 4.71 -20.41 -16.20
CA PHE A 440 3.28 -20.42 -15.91
C PHE A 440 2.50 -20.20 -17.20
N MET A 441 1.86 -21.27 -17.72
CA MET A 441 1.20 -21.29 -19.03
C MET A 441 -0.29 -21.69 -18.94
N PRO A 442 -1.15 -20.87 -18.35
CA PRO A 442 -2.59 -21.07 -18.37
C PRO A 442 -3.17 -20.89 -19.77
N THR A 443 -4.38 -21.38 -20.03
CA THR A 443 -5.04 -21.39 -21.34
C THR A 443 -5.08 -20.00 -21.97
N TYR A 444 -5.42 -18.96 -21.24
CA TYR A 444 -5.50 -17.58 -21.74
C TYR A 444 -4.14 -17.02 -22.22
N LYS A 445 -3.05 -17.46 -21.62
CA LYS A 445 -1.69 -17.08 -22.04
C LYS A 445 -1.34 -17.74 -23.37
N LYS A 446 -1.88 -18.93 -23.65
CA LYS A 446 -1.77 -19.59 -24.94
C LYS A 446 -2.55 -18.81 -26.01
N TYR A 447 -3.74 -18.29 -25.70
CA TYR A 447 -4.49 -17.43 -26.62
C TYR A 447 -3.74 -16.17 -26.97
N PHE A 448 -3.14 -15.49 -26.00
CA PHE A 448 -2.32 -14.32 -26.27
C PHE A 448 -1.14 -14.66 -27.18
N LYS A 449 -0.43 -15.77 -26.91
CA LYS A 449 0.66 -16.26 -27.77
C LYS A 449 0.22 -16.56 -29.19
N GLN A 450 -0.96 -17.13 -29.39
CA GLN A 450 -1.49 -17.47 -30.72
C GLN A 450 -1.89 -16.23 -31.53
N ASN A 451 -2.41 -15.19 -30.87
CA ASN A 451 -2.85 -13.98 -31.55
C ASN A 451 -1.71 -12.96 -31.75
N PHE A 452 -0.73 -12.94 -30.85
CA PHE A 452 0.38 -12.00 -30.87
C PHE A 452 1.71 -12.73 -30.58
N PRO A 453 2.15 -13.64 -31.47
CA PRO A 453 3.32 -14.50 -31.20
C PRO A 453 4.61 -13.70 -31.02
N GLN A 454 4.82 -12.64 -31.80
CA GLN A 454 6.01 -11.79 -31.72
C GLN A 454 6.05 -10.99 -30.41
N ILE A 455 4.91 -10.44 -30.00
CA ILE A 455 4.77 -9.73 -28.73
C ILE A 455 5.02 -10.68 -27.55
N TYR A 456 4.45 -11.89 -27.65
CA TYR A 456 4.66 -12.90 -26.61
C TYR A 456 6.14 -13.30 -26.48
N GLU A 457 6.84 -13.42 -27.62
CA GLU A 457 8.26 -13.74 -27.61
C GLU A 457 9.10 -12.61 -27.01
N LEU A 458 8.81 -11.33 -27.34
CA LEU A 458 9.45 -10.19 -26.70
C LEU A 458 9.24 -10.23 -25.18
N ILE A 459 7.98 -10.45 -24.73
CA ILE A 459 7.65 -10.59 -23.30
C ILE A 459 8.47 -11.70 -22.65
N ARG A 460 8.61 -12.85 -23.34
CA ARG A 460 9.38 -14.00 -22.86
C ARG A 460 10.86 -13.68 -22.75
N LEU A 461 11.42 -13.02 -23.74
CA LEU A 461 12.81 -12.60 -23.77
C LEU A 461 13.12 -11.63 -22.62
N VAL A 462 12.36 -10.54 -22.49
CA VAL A 462 12.57 -9.55 -21.43
C VAL A 462 12.50 -10.18 -20.03
N LYS A 463 11.66 -11.21 -19.86
CA LYS A 463 11.49 -11.95 -18.58
C LYS A 463 12.40 -13.18 -18.45
N LYS A 464 13.40 -13.36 -19.32
CA LYS A 464 14.22 -14.58 -19.39
C LYS A 464 14.92 -14.84 -18.06
N GLU A 465 15.61 -13.87 -17.52
CA GLU A 465 16.38 -13.98 -16.29
C GLU A 465 15.53 -13.73 -15.05
N ASN A 466 14.75 -12.66 -15.05
CA ASN A 466 13.86 -12.32 -13.96
C ASN A 466 12.47 -11.96 -14.48
N HIS A 467 11.44 -12.64 -13.98
CA HIS A 467 10.05 -12.43 -14.40
C HIS A 467 9.50 -11.04 -14.05
N GLU A 468 10.13 -10.33 -13.12
CA GLU A 468 9.73 -8.99 -12.68
C GLU A 468 10.26 -7.89 -13.61
N THR A 469 11.28 -8.18 -14.43
CA THR A 469 11.96 -7.19 -15.27
C THR A 469 10.99 -6.41 -16.17
N LEU A 470 10.08 -7.10 -16.86
CA LEU A 470 9.11 -6.44 -17.74
C LEU A 470 8.18 -5.50 -16.94
N ALA A 471 7.69 -5.96 -15.78
CA ALA A 471 6.83 -5.15 -14.94
C ALA A 471 7.55 -3.88 -14.47
N CYS A 472 8.79 -4.02 -14.04
CA CYS A 472 9.60 -2.90 -13.59
C CYS A 472 9.90 -1.91 -14.72
N ILE A 473 10.25 -2.38 -15.91
CA ILE A 473 10.48 -1.53 -17.10
C ILE A 473 9.21 -0.73 -17.43
N LEU A 474 8.06 -1.41 -17.62
CA LEU A 474 6.82 -0.73 -18.00
C LEU A 474 6.34 0.26 -16.93
N GLN A 475 6.51 -0.05 -15.64
CA GLN A 475 6.15 0.86 -14.55
C GLN A 475 7.09 2.06 -14.47
N ASN A 476 8.38 1.88 -14.77
CA ASN A 476 9.32 2.98 -14.77
C ASN A 476 9.09 3.91 -15.97
N ILE A 477 8.81 3.35 -17.17
CA ILE A 477 8.38 4.11 -18.35
C ILE A 477 7.11 4.93 -18.03
N GLU A 478 6.11 4.31 -17.40
CA GLU A 478 4.88 4.97 -16.98
C GLU A 478 5.19 6.16 -16.05
N SER A 479 6.03 5.95 -15.07
CA SER A 479 6.45 7.00 -14.13
C SER A 479 7.20 8.13 -14.83
N GLU A 480 8.14 7.82 -15.71
CA GLU A 480 8.89 8.82 -16.47
C GLU A 480 7.97 9.68 -17.34
N ILE A 481 7.01 9.08 -18.03
CA ILE A 481 6.05 9.81 -18.86
C ILE A 481 5.10 10.66 -18.00
N ILE A 482 4.44 10.05 -17.02
CA ILE A 482 3.40 10.72 -16.24
C ILE A 482 4.00 11.75 -15.29
N LEU A 483 4.97 11.33 -14.44
CA LEU A 483 5.48 12.21 -13.39
C LEU A 483 6.42 13.28 -13.96
N HIS A 484 7.43 12.86 -14.73
CA HIS A 484 8.52 13.76 -15.08
C HIS A 484 8.28 14.53 -16.38
N ARG A 485 7.50 14.00 -17.33
CA ARG A 485 7.21 14.70 -18.58
C ARG A 485 5.87 15.41 -18.55
N CYS A 486 4.77 14.67 -18.33
CA CYS A 486 3.44 15.29 -18.39
C CYS A 486 3.25 16.31 -17.25
N CYS A 487 3.54 15.95 -15.99
CA CYS A 487 3.36 16.86 -14.87
C CYS A 487 4.28 18.10 -14.96
N CYS A 488 5.55 17.90 -15.36
CA CYS A 488 6.48 19.01 -15.58
C CYS A 488 6.02 19.94 -16.73
N GLN A 489 5.51 19.37 -17.82
CA GLN A 489 4.99 20.14 -18.95
C GLN A 489 3.73 20.94 -18.56
N ILE A 490 2.79 20.32 -17.84
CA ILE A 490 1.60 21.02 -17.32
C ILE A 490 2.01 22.17 -16.40
N TRP A 491 2.95 21.93 -15.49
CA TRP A 491 3.51 22.92 -14.59
C TRP A 491 4.04 24.14 -15.34
N ASN A 492 4.84 23.93 -16.39
CA ASN A 492 5.45 25.00 -17.17
C ASN A 492 4.42 25.75 -18.04
N ILE A 493 3.55 25.01 -18.77
CA ILE A 493 2.55 25.63 -19.67
C ILE A 493 1.50 26.42 -18.88
N SER A 494 1.11 25.94 -17.71
CA SER A 494 0.10 26.61 -16.87
C SER A 494 0.67 27.76 -16.03
N ASN A 495 1.96 28.08 -16.14
CA ASN A 495 2.63 29.01 -15.22
C ASN A 495 2.35 28.70 -13.75
N HIS A 496 2.41 27.43 -13.39
CA HIS A 496 2.19 26.93 -12.02
C HIS A 496 0.76 27.19 -11.47
N GLN A 497 -0.24 27.29 -12.34
CA GLN A 497 -1.61 27.57 -11.93
C GLN A 497 -2.49 26.32 -11.81
N VAL A 498 -2.21 25.27 -12.58
CA VAL A 498 -3.03 24.05 -12.63
C VAL A 498 -2.51 23.03 -11.64
N PRO A 499 -3.30 22.66 -10.61
CA PRO A 499 -2.91 21.63 -9.65
C PRO A 499 -2.86 20.25 -10.30
N VAL A 500 -1.79 19.50 -10.00
CA VAL A 500 -1.57 18.18 -10.57
C VAL A 500 -1.26 17.19 -9.45
N PHE A 501 -2.06 16.12 -9.38
CA PHE A 501 -1.83 14.97 -8.52
C PHE A 501 -1.80 13.72 -9.39
N THR A 502 -1.04 12.71 -9.00
CA THR A 502 -0.94 11.49 -9.79
C THR A 502 -1.45 10.28 -9.01
N ILE A 503 -2.14 9.39 -9.72
CA ILE A 503 -2.60 8.12 -9.21
C ILE A 503 -2.22 7.04 -10.23
N HIS A 504 -1.06 6.43 -10.06
CA HIS A 504 -0.49 5.46 -11.00
C HIS A 504 -0.32 6.05 -12.42
N ASP A 505 -1.08 5.56 -13.39
CA ASP A 505 -1.10 5.93 -14.80
C ASP A 505 -2.05 7.10 -15.12
N SER A 506 -2.53 7.80 -14.09
CA SER A 506 -3.48 8.90 -14.27
C SER A 506 -3.02 10.20 -13.60
N ILE A 507 -3.48 11.31 -14.17
CA ILE A 507 -3.32 12.65 -13.63
C ILE A 507 -4.68 13.14 -13.14
N CYS A 508 -4.72 13.60 -11.89
CA CYS A 508 -5.87 14.26 -11.29
C CYS A 508 -5.63 15.77 -11.24
N THR A 509 -6.60 16.53 -11.72
CA THR A 509 -6.55 17.99 -11.74
C THR A 509 -7.95 18.58 -11.51
N THR A 510 -8.06 19.90 -11.39
CA THR A 510 -9.36 20.59 -11.33
C THR A 510 -9.91 20.81 -12.74
N ILE A 511 -11.25 20.96 -12.83
CA ILE A 511 -11.90 21.49 -14.04
C ILE A 511 -11.73 23.01 -13.97
N GLY A 512 -10.88 23.55 -14.83
CA GLY A 512 -10.68 25.00 -14.99
C GLY A 512 -11.81 25.65 -15.74
#